data_384b529f84912224cb70ae917c36fd14
#
_entry.id   384b529f84912224cb70ae917c36fd14
#
_cell.length_a   1.000
_cell.length_b   1.000
_cell.length_c   1.000
_cell.angle_alpha   90.00
_cell.angle_beta   90.00
_cell.angle_gamma   90.00
#
_symmetry.space_group_name_H-M   'P 1'
#
loop_
_entity.id
_entity.type
_entity.pdbx_description
1 polymer ?
#
loop_
_entity_poly.entity_id
_entity_poly.type
_entity_poly.pdbx_seq_one_letter_code
_entity_poly.pdbx_strand_id
1 'polypeptide(L)'
;MGARKKRAGGEGTSRPAPAEHARKRFDPSQLDRTVIAIPLVERMARMEGERAAGEAPPVHPVVIDLNLDFAGGREAARQFVIGLVAEVVVGRPSRTNRAQRDTLLRRLDRLSPAQYVAASLTEAQLTRLVEGDVRQAGGVWQRRGIYRIWPDFEVRACLTRSGMTVKADAARIAFNARGNGIVWAVMDSGIDVTHPHFARYRNLDVAAPIAHASFLGDDGDDPLQDEFGHGTHVAGIIAGCAAAASAGRRREKVYAAHGVREEQSQLPLVDVREVREELCAMAPECKLVSMKVLDAAGRGTTSAIIRALQRVHEINQHGRRLLIHGVNLSLGYDFEPEWFACGQSPLCVEVDRLVRAGVVVVAAAGNSGYGYQQTAFTGVKAAGLPLTINDPGNAELAITVGSTHREMPHRYGASFFSSKGPTGDGRNKPDLLAPGEKILSCAAGAKKGGILARQRSAGSPSRRQVGDAQVQYVEDSGTSMAAPHVSGAIAAFLSVRREFQGQPERVKALFLENATDLDRDRYFQGRGLVDLMRTIQAV
;
A
#
# COMPACT_ATOMS: atom_id res chain seq x y z
N MET A 1 -60.06 -37.53 -37.40
CA MET A 1 -60.50 -36.53 -38.40
C MET A 1 -59.89 -35.21 -37.98
N GLY A 2 -58.95 -34.76 -38.55
CA GLY A 2 -58.63 -33.85 -39.62
C GLY A 2 -58.15 -32.56 -38.96
N ALA A 3 -57.22 -31.80 -39.30
CA ALA A 3 -56.34 -31.69 -40.45
C ALA A 3 -55.23 -30.67 -40.11
N ARG A 4 -54.11 -30.83 -40.72
CA ARG A 4 -52.93 -29.92 -40.77
C ARG A 4 -53.30 -28.47 -41.08
N LYS A 5 -52.51 -27.51 -40.52
CA LYS A 5 -52.01 -26.36 -41.28
C LYS A 5 -50.64 -25.94 -40.80
N LYS A 6 -49.67 -25.97 -41.70
CA LYS A 6 -48.33 -25.34 -41.67
C LYS A 6 -48.44 -23.81 -41.84
N ARG A 7 -47.56 -23.05 -41.18
CA ARG A 7 -46.90 -21.79 -41.67
C ARG A 7 -45.66 -21.66 -40.81
N ALA A 8 -44.48 -21.76 -41.32
CA ALA A 8 -43.64 -20.90 -42.09
C ALA A 8 -43.06 -19.72 -41.30
N GLY A 9 -41.76 -19.78 -40.96
CA GLY A 9 -40.73 -18.80 -41.22
C GLY A 9 -40.66 -17.64 -40.24
N GLY A 10 -39.68 -17.65 -39.38
CA GLY A 10 -39.18 -16.49 -38.64
C GLY A 10 -37.71 -16.72 -38.33
N GLU A 11 -36.83 -16.13 -39.14
CA GLU A 11 -35.39 -16.16 -38.96
C GLU A 11 -35.05 -15.41 -37.65
N GLY A 12 -34.66 -16.13 -36.61
CA GLY A 12 -34.08 -15.60 -35.41
C GLY A 12 -32.56 -15.54 -35.57
N THR A 13 -32.03 -14.35 -35.73
CA THR A 13 -30.60 -14.06 -35.65
C THR A 13 -30.05 -14.48 -34.30
N SER A 14 -29.36 -15.61 -34.28
CA SER A 14 -28.60 -16.07 -33.12
C SER A 14 -27.39 -15.14 -32.91
N ARG A 15 -27.39 -14.37 -31.82
CA ARG A 15 -26.19 -13.71 -31.29
C ARG A 15 -25.15 -14.80 -30.97
N PRO A 16 -23.88 -14.65 -31.39
CA PRO A 16 -22.85 -15.57 -30.97
C PRO A 16 -22.65 -15.45 -29.45
N ALA A 17 -22.63 -16.60 -28.78
CA ALA A 17 -22.28 -16.71 -27.37
C ALA A 17 -20.85 -16.16 -27.16
N PRO A 18 -20.57 -15.48 -26.04
CA PRO A 18 -19.21 -15.03 -25.75
C PRO A 18 -18.30 -16.25 -25.65
N ALA A 19 -17.16 -16.17 -26.36
CA ALA A 19 -16.14 -17.20 -26.34
C ALA A 19 -15.76 -17.52 -24.90
N GLU A 20 -16.04 -18.72 -24.44
CA GLU A 20 -15.47 -19.29 -23.22
C GLU A 20 -13.95 -19.26 -23.37
N HIS A 21 -13.28 -18.35 -22.66
CA HIS A 21 -11.86 -18.47 -22.44
C HIS A 21 -11.63 -19.77 -21.69
N ALA A 22 -11.28 -20.82 -22.43
CA ALA A 22 -10.85 -22.08 -21.88
C ALA A 22 -9.72 -21.80 -20.86
N ARG A 23 -10.03 -21.88 -19.58
CA ARG A 23 -9.05 -21.85 -18.51
C ARG A 23 -8.10 -23.02 -18.77
N LYS A 24 -6.89 -22.72 -19.27
CA LYS A 24 -5.85 -23.73 -19.38
C LYS A 24 -5.68 -24.36 -18.01
N ARG A 25 -6.01 -25.65 -17.90
CA ARG A 25 -5.77 -26.41 -16.67
C ARG A 25 -4.27 -26.36 -16.37
N PHE A 26 -3.95 -25.93 -15.17
CA PHE A 26 -2.58 -25.98 -14.66
C PHE A 26 -2.10 -27.44 -14.65
N ASP A 27 -0.99 -27.72 -15.34
CA ASP A 27 -0.34 -29.01 -15.37
C ASP A 27 0.94 -28.93 -14.51
N PRO A 28 0.95 -29.50 -13.31
CA PRO A 28 2.12 -29.47 -12.43
C PRO A 28 3.38 -30.07 -13.03
N SER A 29 3.25 -30.98 -13.99
CA SER A 29 4.40 -31.64 -14.66
C SER A 29 5.18 -30.68 -15.56
N GLN A 30 4.59 -29.55 -15.94
CA GLN A 30 5.27 -28.50 -16.73
C GLN A 30 6.18 -27.62 -15.89
N LEU A 31 5.98 -27.55 -14.57
CA LEU A 31 6.81 -26.72 -13.67
C LEU A 31 8.25 -27.25 -13.54
N ASP A 32 8.44 -28.55 -13.60
CA ASP A 32 9.75 -29.18 -13.39
C ASP A 32 10.63 -29.23 -14.65
N ARG A 33 10.11 -28.87 -15.81
CA ARG A 33 10.81 -29.02 -17.10
C ARG A 33 11.25 -27.73 -17.76
N THR A 34 10.80 -26.57 -17.32
CA THR A 34 11.13 -25.30 -17.97
C THR A 34 12.32 -24.63 -17.30
N VAL A 35 13.45 -24.59 -17.98
CA VAL A 35 14.62 -23.79 -17.57
C VAL A 35 14.28 -22.29 -17.58
N ILE A 36 13.38 -21.88 -18.46
CA ILE A 36 12.85 -20.50 -18.52
C ILE A 36 11.62 -20.42 -17.61
N ALA A 37 11.66 -19.57 -16.61
CA ALA A 37 10.57 -19.39 -15.65
C ALA A 37 9.27 -18.89 -16.34
N ILE A 38 8.12 -19.40 -15.90
CA ILE A 38 6.80 -19.07 -16.48
C ILE A 38 6.56 -17.55 -16.60
N PRO A 39 6.86 -16.70 -15.59
CA PRO A 39 6.69 -15.25 -15.71
C PRO A 39 7.50 -14.61 -16.85
N LEU A 40 8.65 -15.19 -17.20
CA LEU A 40 9.45 -14.73 -18.32
C LEU A 40 8.82 -15.15 -19.66
N VAL A 41 8.27 -16.35 -19.76
CA VAL A 41 7.55 -16.84 -20.94
C VAL A 41 6.32 -15.99 -21.22
N GLU A 42 5.52 -15.68 -20.19
CA GLU A 42 4.35 -14.80 -20.30
C GLU A 42 4.73 -13.37 -20.71
N ARG A 43 5.83 -12.84 -20.17
CA ARG A 43 6.36 -11.52 -20.55
C ARG A 43 6.80 -11.50 -22.02
N MET A 44 7.51 -12.51 -22.48
CA MET A 44 7.95 -12.64 -23.89
C MET A 44 6.76 -12.69 -24.84
N ALA A 45 5.76 -13.54 -24.56
CA ALA A 45 4.54 -13.68 -25.37
C ALA A 45 3.75 -12.36 -25.45
N ARG A 46 3.63 -11.62 -24.35
CA ARG A 46 2.96 -10.33 -24.32
C ARG A 46 3.69 -9.28 -25.15
N MET A 47 5.01 -9.12 -24.95
CA MET A 47 5.80 -8.12 -25.67
C MET A 47 5.90 -8.41 -27.16
N GLU A 48 5.92 -9.68 -27.58
CA GLU A 48 5.87 -10.05 -29.00
C GLU A 48 4.48 -9.78 -29.61
N GLY A 49 3.40 -9.99 -28.85
CA GLY A 49 2.03 -9.66 -29.28
C GLY A 49 1.77 -8.14 -29.40
N GLU A 50 2.50 -7.31 -28.66
CA GLU A 50 2.42 -5.85 -28.72
C GLU A 50 3.36 -5.23 -29.76
N ARG A 51 4.24 -6.02 -30.39
CA ARG A 51 5.26 -5.56 -31.33
C ARG A 51 4.65 -5.14 -32.67
N ALA A 52 5.01 -3.96 -33.15
CA ALA A 52 4.64 -3.50 -34.48
C ALA A 52 5.49 -4.17 -35.57
N ALA A 53 4.89 -4.34 -36.75
CA ALA A 53 5.60 -4.91 -37.89
C ALA A 53 6.83 -4.05 -38.28
N GLY A 54 8.02 -4.67 -38.28
CA GLY A 54 9.29 -3.98 -38.60
C GLY A 54 10.08 -3.45 -37.39
N GLU A 55 9.55 -3.55 -36.16
CA GLU A 55 10.33 -3.25 -34.97
C GLU A 55 11.38 -4.31 -34.66
N ALA A 56 12.48 -3.89 -34.04
CA ALA A 56 13.51 -4.82 -33.55
C ALA A 56 12.91 -5.78 -32.48
N PRO A 57 13.39 -7.04 -32.42
CA PRO A 57 12.89 -7.99 -31.43
C PRO A 57 13.12 -7.45 -30.00
N PRO A 58 12.12 -7.62 -29.09
CA PRO A 58 12.22 -7.12 -27.73
C PRO A 58 13.37 -7.79 -26.99
N VAL A 59 14.05 -7.00 -26.16
CA VAL A 59 15.16 -7.44 -25.32
C VAL A 59 14.66 -7.57 -23.89
N HIS A 60 14.87 -8.74 -23.29
CA HIS A 60 14.41 -9.06 -21.95
C HIS A 60 15.59 -9.05 -20.98
N PRO A 61 15.60 -8.16 -19.96
CA PRO A 61 16.49 -8.29 -18.82
C PRO A 61 16.19 -9.57 -18.05
N VAL A 62 17.23 -10.36 -17.77
CA VAL A 62 17.10 -11.67 -17.09
C VAL A 62 18.17 -11.87 -16.04
N VAL A 63 17.81 -12.66 -15.01
CA VAL A 63 18.71 -13.20 -14.00
C VAL A 63 18.78 -14.71 -14.20
N ILE A 64 19.97 -15.21 -14.53
CA ILE A 64 20.24 -16.63 -14.76
C ILE A 64 20.76 -17.22 -13.45
N ASP A 65 20.01 -18.13 -12.86
CA ASP A 65 20.37 -18.87 -11.66
C ASP A 65 21.27 -20.05 -12.05
N LEU A 66 22.41 -20.15 -11.38
CA LEU A 66 23.43 -21.14 -11.70
C LEU A 66 23.11 -22.50 -11.07
N ASN A 67 23.43 -23.57 -11.79
CA ASN A 67 23.37 -24.92 -11.25
C ASN A 67 24.51 -25.12 -10.23
N LEU A 68 24.16 -25.30 -8.96
CA LEU A 68 25.12 -25.49 -7.87
C LEU A 68 25.79 -26.86 -7.90
N ASP A 69 25.20 -27.84 -8.61
CA ASP A 69 25.79 -29.18 -8.79
C ASP A 69 26.77 -29.23 -9.96
N PHE A 70 27.08 -28.10 -10.59
CA PHE A 70 28.01 -28.05 -11.72
C PHE A 70 29.39 -28.57 -11.34
N ALA A 71 29.97 -29.43 -12.20
CA ALA A 71 31.32 -29.99 -12.01
C ALA A 71 32.36 -28.85 -12.01
N GLY A 72 33.07 -28.69 -10.89
CA GLY A 72 33.98 -27.55 -10.67
C GLY A 72 33.41 -26.46 -9.79
N GLY A 73 32.14 -26.58 -9.35
CA GLY A 73 31.50 -25.68 -8.40
C GLY A 73 30.98 -24.37 -9.00
N ARG A 74 30.54 -23.48 -8.11
CA ARG A 74 29.79 -22.27 -8.46
C ARG A 74 30.54 -21.34 -9.41
N GLU A 75 31.85 -21.07 -9.15
CA GLU A 75 32.62 -20.16 -9.99
C GLU A 75 32.85 -20.73 -11.40
N ALA A 76 33.07 -22.04 -11.51
CA ALA A 76 33.16 -22.68 -12.81
C ALA A 76 31.84 -22.62 -13.58
N ALA A 77 30.70 -22.83 -12.92
CA ALA A 77 29.36 -22.65 -13.50
C ALA A 77 29.16 -21.20 -13.99
N ARG A 78 29.57 -20.22 -13.16
CA ARG A 78 29.45 -18.81 -13.47
C ARG A 78 30.25 -18.44 -14.72
N GLN A 79 31.50 -18.81 -14.78
CA GLN A 79 32.37 -18.53 -15.95
C GLN A 79 31.87 -19.24 -17.20
N PHE A 80 31.38 -20.46 -17.06
CA PHE A 80 30.77 -21.23 -18.13
C PHE A 80 29.54 -20.51 -18.71
N VAL A 81 28.59 -20.07 -17.85
CA VAL A 81 27.37 -19.37 -18.29
C VAL A 81 27.69 -18.00 -18.87
N ILE A 82 28.61 -17.25 -18.27
CA ILE A 82 29.10 -15.95 -18.84
C ILE A 82 29.67 -16.17 -20.25
N GLY A 83 30.43 -17.25 -20.45
CA GLY A 83 30.97 -17.65 -21.75
C GLY A 83 29.89 -17.96 -22.78
N LEU A 84 28.85 -18.70 -22.38
CA LEU A 84 27.68 -19.00 -23.22
C LEU A 84 26.89 -17.75 -23.60
N VAL A 85 26.62 -16.85 -22.63
CA VAL A 85 25.95 -15.57 -22.91
C VAL A 85 26.74 -14.76 -23.93
N ALA A 86 28.07 -14.67 -23.77
CA ALA A 86 28.92 -13.96 -24.73
C ALA A 86 28.92 -14.61 -26.12
N GLU A 87 28.84 -15.96 -26.19
CA GLU A 87 28.73 -16.66 -27.48
C GLU A 87 27.39 -16.38 -28.17
N VAL A 88 26.30 -16.35 -27.44
CA VAL A 88 24.96 -16.10 -27.98
C VAL A 88 24.77 -14.65 -28.43
N VAL A 89 25.39 -13.67 -27.73
CA VAL A 89 25.24 -12.24 -28.02
C VAL A 89 26.20 -11.77 -29.10
N VAL A 90 27.48 -12.14 -29.02
CA VAL A 90 28.55 -11.62 -29.90
C VAL A 90 29.02 -12.68 -30.92
N GLY A 91 28.76 -13.95 -30.64
CA GLY A 91 29.22 -15.08 -31.43
C GLY A 91 30.46 -15.77 -30.86
N ARG A 92 30.87 -16.88 -31.53
CA ARG A 92 32.10 -17.60 -31.16
C ARG A 92 33.34 -16.73 -31.27
N PRO A 93 34.35 -16.99 -30.45
CA PRO A 93 35.59 -16.18 -30.50
C PRO A 93 36.21 -16.14 -31.91
N SER A 94 36.48 -14.93 -32.41
CA SER A 94 37.12 -14.68 -33.70
C SER A 94 38.05 -13.46 -33.58
N ARG A 95 38.93 -13.27 -34.55
CA ARG A 95 39.79 -12.08 -34.58
C ARG A 95 38.98 -10.77 -34.69
N THR A 96 37.83 -10.81 -35.37
CA THR A 96 36.99 -9.62 -35.64
C THR A 96 36.11 -9.20 -34.48
N ASN A 97 35.73 -10.12 -33.58
CA ASN A 97 34.83 -9.82 -32.45
C ASN A 97 35.51 -9.86 -31.07
N ARG A 98 36.83 -10.09 -31.00
CA ARG A 98 37.57 -10.27 -29.74
C ARG A 98 37.36 -9.10 -28.77
N ALA A 99 37.56 -7.89 -29.22
CA ALA A 99 37.46 -6.69 -28.36
C ALA A 99 36.04 -6.49 -27.83
N GLN A 100 35.02 -6.72 -28.66
CA GLN A 100 33.59 -6.64 -28.25
C GLN A 100 33.25 -7.73 -27.25
N ARG A 101 33.74 -8.94 -27.48
CA ARG A 101 33.55 -10.07 -26.56
C ARG A 101 34.21 -9.83 -25.20
N ASP A 102 35.46 -9.38 -25.18
CA ASP A 102 36.18 -9.09 -23.94
C ASP A 102 35.51 -7.97 -23.12
N THR A 103 34.96 -6.98 -23.80
CA THR A 103 34.19 -5.90 -23.15
C THR A 103 32.89 -6.46 -22.54
N LEU A 104 32.18 -7.31 -23.25
CA LEU A 104 30.94 -7.95 -22.73
C LEU A 104 31.24 -8.88 -21.55
N LEU A 105 32.29 -9.70 -21.63
CA LEU A 105 32.69 -10.59 -20.54
C LEU A 105 33.00 -9.81 -19.26
N ARG A 106 33.80 -8.73 -19.34
CA ARG A 106 34.08 -7.85 -18.17
C ARG A 106 32.80 -7.20 -17.62
N ARG A 107 31.87 -6.81 -18.48
CA ARG A 107 30.58 -6.23 -18.04
C ARG A 107 29.73 -7.26 -17.33
N LEU A 108 29.57 -8.46 -17.89
CA LEU A 108 28.80 -9.55 -17.27
C LEU A 108 29.42 -9.95 -15.93
N ASP A 109 30.73 -10.09 -15.86
CA ASP A 109 31.45 -10.45 -14.64
C ASP A 109 31.21 -9.42 -13.51
N ARG A 110 31.28 -8.13 -13.83
CA ARG A 110 31.06 -7.05 -12.86
C ARG A 110 29.60 -6.95 -12.38
N LEU A 111 28.61 -7.22 -13.25
CA LEU A 111 27.19 -7.05 -12.94
C LEU A 111 26.55 -8.30 -12.34
N SER A 112 27.26 -9.44 -12.33
CA SER A 112 26.72 -10.73 -11.91
C SER A 112 27.12 -11.07 -10.47
N PRO A 113 26.14 -11.19 -9.53
CA PRO A 113 26.41 -11.71 -8.19
C PRO A 113 26.96 -13.15 -8.23
N ALA A 114 27.58 -13.61 -7.15
CA ALA A 114 28.30 -14.89 -7.12
C ALA A 114 27.49 -16.12 -7.57
N GLN A 115 26.16 -16.13 -7.41
CA GLN A 115 25.28 -17.25 -7.76
C GLN A 115 24.46 -17.01 -9.03
N TYR A 116 24.49 -15.81 -9.59
CA TYR A 116 23.63 -15.43 -10.70
C TYR A 116 24.43 -14.78 -11.82
N VAL A 117 23.89 -14.83 -13.05
CA VAL A 117 24.42 -14.06 -14.17
C VAL A 117 23.32 -13.14 -14.68
N ALA A 118 23.53 -11.82 -14.62
CA ALA A 118 22.60 -10.83 -15.13
C ALA A 118 22.91 -10.53 -16.61
N ALA A 119 21.88 -10.61 -17.48
CA ALA A 119 22.01 -10.37 -18.92
C ALA A 119 20.76 -9.73 -19.51
N SER A 120 20.87 -9.16 -20.70
CA SER A 120 19.73 -8.68 -21.50
C SER A 120 19.72 -9.41 -22.83
N LEU A 121 18.69 -10.20 -23.08
CA LEU A 121 18.65 -11.16 -24.18
C LEU A 121 17.31 -11.09 -24.93
N THR A 122 17.32 -11.30 -26.24
CA THR A 122 16.11 -11.52 -27.01
C THR A 122 15.61 -12.96 -26.83
N GLU A 123 14.36 -13.24 -27.17
CA GLU A 123 13.79 -14.59 -27.11
C GLU A 123 14.63 -15.61 -27.88
N ALA A 124 15.05 -15.27 -29.10
CA ALA A 124 15.94 -16.12 -29.92
C ALA A 124 17.30 -16.36 -29.26
N GLN A 125 17.82 -15.38 -28.50
CA GLN A 125 19.07 -15.54 -27.75
C GLN A 125 18.87 -16.41 -26.52
N LEU A 126 17.75 -16.30 -25.81
CA LEU A 126 17.39 -17.15 -24.68
C LEU A 126 17.25 -18.62 -25.09
N THR A 127 16.58 -18.88 -26.19
CA THR A 127 16.44 -20.23 -26.76
C THR A 127 17.81 -20.84 -27.07
N ARG A 128 18.67 -20.09 -27.81
CA ARG A 128 20.04 -20.56 -28.13
C ARG A 128 20.91 -20.76 -26.90
N LEU A 129 20.73 -19.96 -25.87
CA LEU A 129 21.45 -20.09 -24.59
C LEU A 129 21.10 -21.41 -23.90
N VAL A 130 19.81 -21.73 -23.78
CA VAL A 130 19.34 -22.98 -23.18
C VAL A 130 19.75 -24.19 -24.00
N GLU A 131 19.63 -24.13 -25.33
CA GLU A 131 20.08 -25.19 -26.23
C GLU A 131 21.61 -25.41 -26.15
N GLY A 132 22.38 -24.33 -26.05
CA GLY A 132 23.83 -24.40 -25.87
C GLY A 132 24.23 -25.10 -24.59
N ASP A 133 23.60 -24.75 -23.47
CA ASP A 133 23.80 -25.36 -22.16
C ASP A 133 23.44 -26.88 -22.19
N VAL A 134 22.27 -27.23 -22.75
CA VAL A 134 21.84 -28.64 -22.90
C VAL A 134 22.81 -29.43 -23.77
N ARG A 135 23.22 -28.88 -24.91
CA ARG A 135 24.12 -29.55 -25.87
C ARG A 135 25.49 -29.82 -25.28
N GLN A 136 26.06 -28.86 -24.55
CA GLN A 136 27.37 -29.04 -23.91
C GLN A 136 27.32 -30.00 -22.73
N ALA A 137 26.18 -30.08 -22.04
CA ALA A 137 25.97 -31.03 -20.94
C ALA A 137 25.90 -32.49 -21.41
N GLY A 138 25.48 -32.75 -22.66
CA GLY A 138 25.39 -34.13 -23.20
C GLY A 138 24.50 -35.05 -22.36
N GLY A 139 23.44 -34.52 -21.73
CA GLY A 139 22.52 -35.27 -20.86
C GLY A 139 22.98 -35.43 -19.40
N VAL A 140 24.15 -34.89 -19.04
CA VAL A 140 24.68 -34.98 -17.66
C VAL A 140 24.35 -33.72 -16.89
N TRP A 141 23.57 -33.83 -15.82
CA TRP A 141 23.11 -32.70 -15.01
C TRP A 141 24.27 -31.86 -14.45
N GLN A 142 25.30 -32.47 -13.94
CA GLN A 142 26.49 -31.80 -13.38
C GLN A 142 27.32 -31.02 -14.42
N ARG A 143 26.97 -31.10 -15.70
CA ARG A 143 27.56 -30.31 -16.78
C ARG A 143 26.64 -29.19 -17.27
N ARG A 144 25.41 -29.12 -16.75
CA ARG A 144 24.49 -28.00 -16.98
C ARG A 144 24.93 -26.81 -16.11
N GLY A 145 25.19 -25.66 -16.71
CA GLY A 145 25.54 -24.44 -15.98
C GLY A 145 24.32 -23.66 -15.49
N ILE A 146 23.18 -23.83 -16.17
CA ILE A 146 21.95 -23.07 -15.91
C ILE A 146 20.97 -23.96 -15.12
N TYR A 147 20.56 -23.46 -13.94
CA TYR A 147 19.46 -24.04 -13.18
C TYR A 147 18.13 -23.49 -13.67
N ARG A 148 17.95 -22.14 -13.67
CA ARG A 148 16.74 -21.46 -14.11
C ARG A 148 17.03 -20.04 -14.60
N ILE A 149 16.19 -19.53 -15.51
CA ILE A 149 16.26 -18.15 -16.00
C ILE A 149 15.00 -17.41 -15.58
N TRP A 150 15.19 -16.36 -14.78
CA TRP A 150 14.13 -15.50 -14.27
C TRP A 150 14.09 -14.16 -15.02
N PRO A 151 12.93 -13.50 -15.14
CA PRO A 151 12.93 -12.09 -15.53
C PRO A 151 13.69 -11.28 -14.47
N ASP A 152 14.56 -10.38 -14.89
CA ASP A 152 15.08 -9.33 -14.03
C ASP A 152 13.95 -8.31 -13.86
N PHE A 153 13.32 -8.35 -12.70
CA PHE A 153 12.19 -7.48 -12.39
C PHE A 153 12.71 -6.07 -12.15
N GLU A 154 12.07 -5.09 -12.81
CA GLU A 154 12.35 -3.69 -12.55
C GLU A 154 11.98 -3.36 -11.09
N VAL A 155 12.99 -3.15 -10.27
CA VAL A 155 12.82 -2.70 -8.88
C VAL A 155 12.68 -1.19 -8.92
N ARG A 156 11.48 -0.70 -8.61
CA ARG A 156 11.20 0.74 -8.48
C ARG A 156 11.28 1.11 -7.01
N ALA A 157 11.99 2.19 -6.69
CA ALA A 157 11.94 2.77 -5.36
C ALA A 157 10.53 3.33 -5.15
N CYS A 158 9.73 2.69 -4.29
CA CYS A 158 8.38 3.16 -3.96
C CYS A 158 8.47 4.36 -3.01
N LEU A 159 7.88 5.50 -3.37
CA LEU A 159 7.74 6.66 -2.48
C LEU A 159 6.84 6.36 -1.27
N THR A 160 5.97 5.37 -1.34
CA THR A 160 5.15 4.86 -0.24
C THR A 160 5.87 3.76 0.53
N ARG A 161 7.01 4.10 1.15
CA ARG A 161 7.78 3.15 1.96
C ARG A 161 6.98 2.54 3.10
N SER A 162 6.00 3.28 3.64
CA SER A 162 5.09 2.80 4.67
C SER A 162 4.20 1.64 4.21
N GLY A 163 3.76 1.62 2.94
CA GLY A 163 3.00 0.49 2.37
C GLY A 163 3.81 -0.80 2.30
N MET A 164 5.12 -0.71 2.00
CA MET A 164 6.04 -1.85 2.04
C MET A 164 6.23 -2.39 3.47
N THR A 165 6.30 -1.50 4.45
CA THR A 165 6.45 -1.87 5.87
C THR A 165 5.30 -2.74 6.36
N VAL A 166 4.07 -2.47 5.91
CA VAL A 166 2.87 -3.29 6.22
C VAL A 166 2.58 -4.36 5.16
N LYS A 167 3.45 -4.48 4.14
CA LYS A 167 3.40 -5.46 3.04
C LYS A 167 2.14 -5.35 2.16
N ALA A 168 1.56 -4.16 2.06
CA ALA A 168 0.38 -3.92 1.23
C ALA A 168 0.69 -4.02 -0.28
N ASP A 169 1.88 -3.62 -0.72
CA ASP A 169 2.37 -3.78 -2.09
C ASP A 169 2.53 -5.26 -2.48
N ALA A 170 3.13 -6.06 -1.58
CA ALA A 170 3.28 -7.49 -1.78
C ALA A 170 1.90 -8.20 -1.85
N ALA A 171 0.97 -7.86 -0.94
CA ALA A 171 -0.39 -8.39 -0.94
C ALA A 171 -1.16 -8.02 -2.21
N ARG A 172 -0.97 -6.81 -2.71
CA ARG A 172 -1.56 -6.34 -3.98
C ARG A 172 -1.06 -7.12 -5.18
N ILE A 173 0.24 -7.45 -5.21
CA ILE A 173 0.85 -8.22 -6.30
C ILE A 173 0.45 -9.70 -6.21
N ALA A 174 0.55 -10.30 -5.02
CA ALA A 174 0.36 -11.74 -4.85
C ALA A 174 -1.12 -12.18 -4.85
N PHE A 175 -2.02 -11.35 -4.29
CA PHE A 175 -3.42 -11.71 -4.08
C PHE A 175 -4.41 -10.77 -4.77
N ASN A 176 -3.93 -9.74 -5.47
CA ASN A 176 -4.78 -8.67 -6.00
C ASN A 176 -5.63 -7.97 -4.91
N ALA A 177 -5.07 -7.87 -3.70
CA ALA A 177 -5.71 -7.24 -2.53
C ALA A 177 -5.72 -5.70 -2.71
N ARG A 178 -6.76 -5.18 -3.37
CA ARG A 178 -6.83 -3.78 -3.83
C ARG A 178 -7.99 -2.99 -3.23
N GLY A 179 -8.84 -3.64 -2.42
CA GLY A 179 -10.02 -3.01 -1.82
C GLY A 179 -11.25 -2.97 -2.74
N ASN A 180 -11.23 -3.68 -3.87
CA ASN A 180 -12.36 -3.71 -4.80
C ASN A 180 -13.64 -4.25 -4.14
N GLY A 181 -14.75 -3.52 -4.28
CA GLY A 181 -16.05 -3.87 -3.69
C GLY A 181 -16.17 -3.51 -2.20
N ILE A 182 -15.16 -2.87 -1.61
CA ILE A 182 -15.18 -2.39 -0.22
C ILE A 182 -15.47 -0.90 -0.18
N VAL A 183 -16.26 -0.48 0.81
CA VAL A 183 -16.58 0.92 1.11
C VAL A 183 -16.11 1.23 2.53
N TRP A 184 -15.36 2.32 2.69
CA TRP A 184 -14.81 2.75 3.98
C TRP A 184 -15.22 4.20 4.27
N ALA A 185 -15.76 4.46 5.45
CA ALA A 185 -16.08 5.80 5.89
C ALA A 185 -14.85 6.45 6.57
N VAL A 186 -14.57 7.71 6.23
CA VAL A 186 -13.56 8.55 6.84
C VAL A 186 -14.27 9.66 7.60
N MET A 187 -14.22 9.64 8.92
CA MET A 187 -14.78 10.66 9.81
C MET A 187 -13.67 11.63 10.19
N ASP A 188 -13.61 12.77 9.47
CA ASP A 188 -12.50 13.71 9.57
C ASP A 188 -12.93 15.14 9.10
N SER A 189 -12.00 15.95 8.61
CA SER A 189 -12.23 17.34 8.15
C SER A 189 -12.78 17.47 6.72
N GLY A 190 -13.21 16.37 6.11
CA GLY A 190 -13.64 16.32 4.71
C GLY A 190 -12.60 15.60 3.83
N ILE A 191 -12.92 15.44 2.54
CA ILE A 191 -12.00 14.89 1.53
C ILE A 191 -12.08 15.79 0.29
N ASP A 192 -10.95 16.35 -0.13
CA ASP A 192 -10.88 17.15 -1.36
C ASP A 192 -11.09 16.28 -2.60
N VAL A 193 -12.29 16.35 -3.18
CA VAL A 193 -12.68 15.58 -4.38
C VAL A 193 -11.87 15.94 -5.61
N THR A 194 -11.27 17.13 -5.64
CA THR A 194 -10.48 17.61 -6.78
C THR A 194 -9.08 17.02 -6.81
N HIS A 195 -8.65 16.36 -5.71
CA HIS A 195 -7.32 15.79 -5.63
C HIS A 195 -7.15 14.62 -6.62
N PRO A 196 -6.13 14.64 -7.52
CA PRO A 196 -5.98 13.66 -8.61
C PRO A 196 -5.74 12.22 -8.14
N HIS A 197 -5.37 12.03 -6.89
CA HIS A 197 -5.15 10.71 -6.28
C HIS A 197 -6.39 9.83 -6.32
N PHE A 198 -7.59 10.42 -6.19
CA PHE A 198 -8.86 9.70 -6.15
C PHE A 198 -9.51 9.52 -7.53
N ALA A 199 -8.98 10.20 -8.57
CA ALA A 199 -9.60 10.22 -9.89
C ALA A 199 -9.51 8.87 -10.63
N ARG A 200 -8.38 8.16 -10.52
CA ARG A 200 -8.10 6.93 -11.28
C ARG A 200 -9.13 5.83 -11.03
N TYR A 201 -9.50 5.60 -9.79
CA TYR A 201 -10.45 4.56 -9.38
C TYR A 201 -11.80 5.14 -8.96
N ARG A 202 -11.97 6.47 -9.14
CA ARG A 202 -13.21 7.17 -8.80
C ARG A 202 -13.61 6.82 -7.36
N ASN A 203 -12.66 6.91 -6.43
CA ASN A 203 -12.82 6.42 -5.06
C ASN A 203 -13.96 7.08 -4.30
N LEU A 204 -14.27 8.33 -4.63
CA LEU A 204 -15.34 9.12 -4.02
C LEU A 204 -16.70 8.97 -4.73
N ASP A 205 -16.77 8.23 -5.83
CA ASP A 205 -18.05 7.94 -6.48
C ASP A 205 -18.76 6.79 -5.75
N VAL A 206 -19.74 7.11 -4.94
CA VAL A 206 -20.57 6.17 -4.19
C VAL A 206 -22.00 6.15 -4.72
N ALA A 207 -22.66 5.00 -4.62
CA ALA A 207 -24.02 4.82 -5.09
C ALA A 207 -25.01 4.92 -3.92
N ALA A 208 -26.21 5.46 -4.18
CA ALA A 208 -27.28 5.47 -3.19
C ALA A 208 -27.56 4.06 -2.62
N PRO A 209 -27.86 3.93 -1.34
CA PRO A 209 -28.16 4.96 -0.35
C PRO A 209 -26.93 5.55 0.36
N ILE A 210 -25.70 5.17 -0.07
CA ILE A 210 -24.48 5.73 0.49
C ILE A 210 -24.32 7.18 -0.01
N ALA A 211 -24.03 8.11 0.89
CA ALA A 211 -23.79 9.50 0.55
C ALA A 211 -22.73 10.11 1.47
N HIS A 212 -21.95 11.05 0.94
CA HIS A 212 -21.09 11.92 1.75
C HIS A 212 -21.97 12.88 2.57
N ALA A 213 -21.53 13.23 3.77
CA ALA A 213 -22.30 14.12 4.64
C ALA A 213 -21.41 14.94 5.56
N SER A 214 -21.83 16.17 5.87
CA SER A 214 -21.28 16.99 6.95
C SER A 214 -22.15 16.92 8.19
N PHE A 215 -21.53 16.96 9.35
CA PHE A 215 -22.15 16.91 10.67
C PHE A 215 -21.83 18.14 11.52
N LEU A 216 -21.29 19.22 10.89
CA LEU A 216 -20.87 20.43 11.60
C LEU A 216 -22.05 21.35 11.96
N GLY A 217 -23.20 21.18 11.33
CA GLY A 217 -24.41 21.92 11.66
C GLY A 217 -24.66 23.17 10.80
N ASP A 218 -23.76 23.49 9.88
CA ASP A 218 -23.94 24.59 8.94
C ASP A 218 -24.60 24.11 7.64
N ASP A 219 -25.73 24.71 7.28
CA ASP A 219 -26.39 24.46 6.00
C ASP A 219 -25.45 24.96 4.87
N GLY A 220 -24.84 24.03 4.13
CA GLY A 220 -23.97 24.35 2.98
C GLY A 220 -22.51 23.93 3.13
N ASP A 221 -22.12 23.34 4.26
CA ASP A 221 -20.77 22.77 4.41
C ASP A 221 -20.62 21.50 3.55
N ASP A 222 -19.67 21.52 2.61
CA ASP A 222 -19.46 20.44 1.64
C ASP A 222 -18.50 19.38 2.21
N PRO A 223 -18.93 18.13 2.41
CA PRO A 223 -18.06 17.05 2.88
C PRO A 223 -16.96 16.67 1.87
N LEU A 224 -17.06 17.11 0.62
CA LEU A 224 -16.07 16.90 -0.44
C LEU A 224 -15.11 18.07 -0.60
N GLN A 225 -15.10 19.00 0.35
CA GLN A 225 -14.10 20.04 0.54
C GLN A 225 -13.37 19.82 1.88
N ASP A 226 -12.06 20.03 1.88
CA ASP A 226 -11.21 19.86 3.06
C ASP A 226 -10.32 21.09 3.26
N GLU A 227 -10.84 22.07 3.96
CA GLU A 227 -10.15 23.32 4.25
C GLU A 227 -8.99 23.14 5.23
N PHE A 228 -9.06 22.14 6.13
CA PHE A 228 -8.00 21.82 7.07
C PHE A 228 -6.90 20.98 6.43
N GLY A 229 -7.27 19.98 5.60
CA GLY A 229 -6.35 19.12 4.85
C GLY A 229 -5.93 17.84 5.58
N HIS A 230 -6.54 17.50 6.73
CA HIS A 230 -6.22 16.28 7.46
C HIS A 230 -6.98 15.07 6.92
N GLY A 231 -8.28 15.20 6.66
CA GLY A 231 -9.10 14.11 6.15
C GLY A 231 -8.68 13.65 4.76
N THR A 232 -8.28 14.57 3.88
CA THR A 232 -7.71 14.24 2.56
C THR A 232 -6.41 13.46 2.68
N HIS A 233 -5.55 13.84 3.63
CA HIS A 233 -4.30 13.11 3.91
C HIS A 233 -4.59 11.69 4.40
N VAL A 234 -5.49 11.53 5.36
CA VAL A 234 -5.96 10.24 5.89
C VAL A 234 -6.58 9.36 4.80
N ALA A 235 -7.48 9.93 4.01
CA ALA A 235 -8.14 9.24 2.89
C ALA A 235 -7.14 8.73 1.85
N GLY A 236 -6.10 9.53 1.53
CA GLY A 236 -5.05 9.15 0.57
C GLY A 236 -4.15 8.00 1.04
N ILE A 237 -4.10 7.70 2.34
CA ILE A 237 -3.42 6.50 2.87
C ILE A 237 -4.30 5.26 2.66
N ILE A 238 -5.62 5.38 2.82
CA ILE A 238 -6.56 4.28 2.70
C ILE A 238 -6.75 3.86 1.25
N ALA A 239 -7.11 4.80 0.37
CA ALA A 239 -7.50 4.52 -1.00
C ALA A 239 -6.99 5.57 -2.00
N GLY A 240 -6.99 5.19 -3.28
CA GLY A 240 -6.53 6.03 -4.37
C GLY A 240 -5.14 5.65 -4.89
N CYS A 241 -4.78 6.24 -6.01
CA CYS A 241 -3.49 6.01 -6.65
C CYS A 241 -3.20 7.09 -7.69
N ALA A 242 -2.07 7.77 -7.55
CA ALA A 242 -1.55 8.63 -8.60
C ALA A 242 -0.73 7.80 -9.59
N ALA A 243 -1.07 7.89 -10.87
CA ALA A 243 -0.30 7.23 -11.90
C ALA A 243 1.06 7.91 -12.08
N ALA A 244 2.11 7.09 -12.20
CA ALA A 244 3.42 7.56 -12.67
C ALA A 244 3.30 8.25 -14.04
N ALA A 245 4.18 9.21 -14.32
CA ALA A 245 4.26 9.82 -15.63
C ALA A 245 4.55 8.76 -16.69
N SER A 246 3.57 8.40 -17.50
CA SER A 246 3.79 7.48 -18.63
C SER A 246 4.54 8.22 -19.74
N ALA A 247 5.59 7.59 -20.28
CA ALA A 247 6.33 8.08 -21.42
C ALA A 247 5.36 8.34 -22.60
N GLY A 248 5.30 9.60 -23.08
CA GLY A 248 4.58 9.95 -24.29
C GLY A 248 3.39 10.94 -24.16
N ARG A 249 2.88 11.22 -22.98
CA ARG A 249 1.89 12.31 -22.79
C ARG A 249 2.45 13.40 -21.89
N ARG A 250 2.30 14.67 -22.32
CA ARG A 250 2.65 15.85 -21.53
C ARG A 250 1.72 15.89 -20.30
N ARG A 251 2.11 15.20 -19.21
CA ARG A 251 1.41 15.31 -17.92
C ARG A 251 2.05 16.42 -17.10
N GLU A 252 1.22 17.11 -16.36
CA GLU A 252 1.70 18.05 -15.35
C GLU A 252 2.57 17.32 -14.34
N LYS A 253 3.72 17.91 -14.03
CA LYS A 253 4.63 17.37 -13.03
C LYS A 253 4.01 17.49 -11.65
N VAL A 254 3.99 16.41 -10.92
CA VAL A 254 3.48 16.33 -9.56
C VAL A 254 4.65 16.32 -8.59
N TYR A 255 4.52 17.05 -7.50
CA TYR A 255 5.56 17.19 -6.50
C TYR A 255 5.07 16.78 -5.12
N ALA A 256 6.02 16.30 -4.30
CA ALA A 256 5.84 15.95 -2.90
C ALA A 256 6.75 16.81 -2.03
N ALA A 257 6.22 17.32 -0.93
CA ALA A 257 6.95 18.10 0.06
C ALA A 257 7.37 17.21 1.24
N HIS A 258 8.67 17.14 1.47
CA HIS A 258 9.30 16.35 2.54
C HIS A 258 9.90 17.25 3.62
N GLY A 259 9.67 16.94 4.89
CA GLY A 259 10.34 17.60 6.00
C GLY A 259 11.80 17.14 6.13
N VAL A 260 12.75 18.05 5.98
CA VAL A 260 14.19 17.81 6.17
C VAL A 260 14.66 18.55 7.41
N ARG A 261 15.37 17.87 8.30
CA ARG A 261 16.04 18.50 9.46
C ARG A 261 17.47 18.78 9.07
N GLU A 262 17.83 20.06 9.01
CA GLU A 262 19.22 20.48 8.86
C GLU A 262 19.87 20.61 10.24
N GLU A 263 21.09 20.10 10.42
CA GLU A 263 21.79 20.07 11.73
C GLU A 263 21.99 21.46 12.33
N GLN A 264 22.00 22.51 11.52
CA GLN A 264 22.23 23.88 11.92
C GLN A 264 20.97 24.74 12.04
N SER A 265 19.80 24.22 11.66
CA SER A 265 18.54 24.95 11.68
C SER A 265 17.60 24.42 12.76
N GLN A 266 17.06 25.30 13.59
CA GLN A 266 16.03 24.96 14.59
C GLN A 266 14.66 24.70 13.94
N LEU A 267 14.45 25.13 12.69
CA LEU A 267 13.19 24.96 11.98
C LEU A 267 13.36 23.84 10.93
N PRO A 268 12.39 22.92 10.79
CA PRO A 268 12.42 21.92 9.74
C PRO A 268 12.28 22.60 8.38
N LEU A 269 13.27 22.39 7.51
CA LEU A 269 13.22 22.79 6.12
C LEU A 269 12.28 21.85 5.34
N VAL A 270 11.68 22.37 4.29
CA VAL A 270 10.84 21.59 3.39
C VAL A 270 11.57 21.40 2.06
N ASP A 271 11.84 20.15 1.69
CA ASP A 271 12.38 19.76 0.39
C ASP A 271 11.26 19.29 -0.53
N VAL A 272 11.14 19.90 -1.70
CA VAL A 272 10.09 19.57 -2.68
C VAL A 272 10.71 18.77 -3.82
N ARG A 273 10.23 17.54 -4.01
CA ARG A 273 10.73 16.61 -5.02
C ARG A 273 9.64 16.22 -6.01
N GLU A 274 10.04 16.06 -7.27
CA GLU A 274 9.17 15.53 -8.31
C GLU A 274 8.81 14.07 -8.00
N VAL A 275 7.52 13.76 -8.05
CA VAL A 275 7.00 12.40 -7.92
C VAL A 275 7.16 11.70 -9.26
N ARG A 276 8.11 10.79 -9.36
CA ARG A 276 8.41 10.04 -10.58
C ARG A 276 7.78 8.66 -10.63
N GLU A 277 7.25 8.21 -9.51
CA GLU A 277 6.76 6.86 -9.31
C GLU A 277 5.26 6.86 -9.01
N GLU A 278 4.66 5.69 -9.16
CA GLU A 278 3.26 5.49 -8.81
C GLU A 278 3.09 5.54 -7.29
N LEU A 279 2.25 6.46 -6.80
CA LEU A 279 1.87 6.56 -5.40
C LEU A 279 0.51 5.91 -5.21
N CYS A 280 0.48 4.68 -4.72
CA CYS A 280 -0.76 3.97 -4.41
C CYS A 280 -0.95 3.81 -2.91
N ALA A 281 -2.19 4.01 -2.47
CA ALA A 281 -2.68 3.74 -1.12
C ALA A 281 -2.67 2.25 -0.77
N MET A 282 -3.03 1.91 0.47
CA MET A 282 -3.12 0.53 0.96
C MET A 282 -4.13 -0.30 0.16
N ALA A 283 -5.32 0.24 -0.09
CA ALA A 283 -6.43 -0.36 -0.82
C ALA A 283 -6.87 0.56 -1.96
N PRO A 284 -6.11 0.68 -3.08
CA PRO A 284 -6.31 1.74 -4.07
C PRO A 284 -7.69 1.76 -4.73
N GLU A 285 -8.40 0.64 -4.78
CA GLU A 285 -9.72 0.53 -5.42
C GLU A 285 -10.90 0.60 -4.43
N CYS A 286 -10.61 0.78 -3.12
CA CYS A 286 -11.64 0.95 -2.10
C CYS A 286 -12.43 2.25 -2.34
N LYS A 287 -13.75 2.19 -2.17
CA LYS A 287 -14.61 3.38 -2.17
C LYS A 287 -14.56 4.08 -0.82
N LEU A 288 -14.55 5.40 -0.84
CA LEU A 288 -14.50 6.23 0.36
C LEU A 288 -15.78 7.04 0.52
N VAL A 289 -16.26 7.12 1.76
CA VAL A 289 -17.35 8.02 2.15
C VAL A 289 -16.79 9.09 3.08
N SER A 290 -16.83 10.33 2.66
CA SER A 290 -16.47 11.47 3.50
C SER A 290 -17.60 11.77 4.48
N MET A 291 -17.30 11.73 5.76
CA MET A 291 -18.17 12.14 6.85
C MET A 291 -17.48 13.25 7.63
N LYS A 292 -17.76 14.50 7.26
CA LYS A 292 -17.08 15.67 7.80
C LYS A 292 -17.59 15.97 9.21
N VAL A 293 -16.69 15.84 10.19
CA VAL A 293 -16.95 16.05 11.62
C VAL A 293 -16.00 17.06 12.25
N LEU A 294 -14.98 17.52 11.50
CA LEU A 294 -14.03 18.55 11.91
C LEU A 294 -14.11 19.76 10.99
N ASP A 295 -14.07 20.97 11.59
CA ASP A 295 -14.10 22.25 10.89
C ASP A 295 -12.77 22.60 10.20
N ALA A 296 -12.71 23.77 9.56
CA ALA A 296 -11.50 24.30 8.91
C ALA A 296 -10.31 24.54 9.85
N ALA A 297 -10.52 24.52 11.17
CA ALA A 297 -9.48 24.59 12.17
C ALA A 297 -9.12 23.21 12.75
N GLY A 298 -9.71 22.12 12.23
CA GLY A 298 -9.51 20.76 12.70
C GLY A 298 -10.19 20.47 14.04
N ARG A 299 -11.24 21.20 14.39
CA ARG A 299 -12.00 21.05 15.65
C ARG A 299 -13.37 20.44 15.36
N GLY A 300 -13.83 19.58 16.24
CA GLY A 300 -15.14 18.96 16.14
C GLY A 300 -15.75 18.72 17.53
N THR A 301 -16.92 18.11 17.53
CA THR A 301 -17.62 17.76 18.77
C THR A 301 -17.93 16.26 18.81
N THR A 302 -17.95 15.69 20.01
CA THR A 302 -18.36 14.29 20.23
C THR A 302 -19.73 14.00 19.63
N SER A 303 -20.67 14.95 19.74
CA SER A 303 -22.01 14.81 19.17
C SER A 303 -22.02 14.72 17.63
N ALA A 304 -21.13 15.46 16.95
CA ALA A 304 -20.97 15.35 15.49
C ALA A 304 -20.48 13.95 15.08
N ILE A 305 -19.49 13.42 15.80
CA ILE A 305 -18.95 12.07 15.54
C ILE A 305 -20.02 11.01 15.81
N ILE A 306 -20.77 11.12 16.91
CA ILE A 306 -21.87 10.20 17.23
C ILE A 306 -22.95 10.21 16.13
N ARG A 307 -23.35 11.39 15.63
CA ARG A 307 -24.29 11.48 14.50
C ARG A 307 -23.74 10.81 13.24
N ALA A 308 -22.45 10.96 12.96
CA ALA A 308 -21.80 10.29 11.84
C ALA A 308 -21.81 8.77 11.98
N LEU A 309 -21.51 8.23 13.17
CA LEU A 309 -21.60 6.79 13.48
C LEU A 309 -23.05 6.28 13.31
N GLN A 310 -24.03 7.03 13.82
CA GLN A 310 -25.45 6.70 13.65
C GLN A 310 -25.86 6.70 12.17
N ARG A 311 -25.32 7.63 11.37
CA ARG A 311 -25.57 7.64 9.92
C ARG A 311 -25.04 6.38 9.23
N VAL A 312 -23.89 5.84 9.65
CA VAL A 312 -23.40 4.54 9.15
C VAL A 312 -24.36 3.42 9.54
N HIS A 313 -24.86 3.42 10.76
CA HIS A 313 -25.88 2.46 11.20
C HIS A 313 -27.12 2.49 10.32
N GLU A 314 -27.66 3.68 10.01
CA GLU A 314 -28.82 3.88 9.15
C GLU A 314 -28.57 3.36 7.73
N ILE A 315 -27.44 3.72 7.12
CA ILE A 315 -27.05 3.29 5.78
C ILE A 315 -26.95 1.76 5.73
N ASN A 316 -26.39 1.14 6.76
CA ASN A 316 -26.28 -0.30 6.91
C ASN A 316 -27.57 -0.97 7.44
N GLN A 317 -28.69 -0.21 7.52
CA GLN A 317 -29.97 -0.71 8.01
C GLN A 317 -29.85 -1.43 9.37
N HIS A 318 -29.07 -0.86 10.28
CA HIS A 318 -28.77 -1.41 11.61
C HIS A 318 -28.19 -2.84 11.56
N GLY A 319 -27.27 -3.08 10.64
CA GLY A 319 -26.58 -4.37 10.47
C GLY A 319 -27.31 -5.38 9.58
N ARG A 320 -28.51 -5.06 9.05
CA ARG A 320 -29.23 -5.96 8.14
C ARG A 320 -28.61 -6.02 6.74
N ARG A 321 -27.93 -4.96 6.32
CA ARG A 321 -27.26 -4.86 5.02
C ARG A 321 -25.94 -4.13 5.19
N LEU A 322 -24.82 -4.82 4.99
CA LEU A 322 -23.49 -4.22 5.08
C LEU A 322 -23.16 -3.51 3.77
N LEU A 323 -23.24 -2.18 3.76
CA LEU A 323 -22.89 -1.32 2.63
C LEU A 323 -21.59 -0.55 2.90
N ILE A 324 -21.40 -0.08 4.13
CA ILE A 324 -20.16 0.51 4.63
C ILE A 324 -19.51 -0.55 5.52
N HIS A 325 -18.33 -1.01 5.13
CA HIS A 325 -17.64 -2.15 5.74
C HIS A 325 -16.78 -1.74 6.93
N GLY A 326 -16.32 -0.50 6.93
CA GLY A 326 -15.50 0.00 8.03
C GLY A 326 -15.47 1.52 8.13
N VAL A 327 -14.97 1.99 9.27
CA VAL A 327 -14.85 3.40 9.64
C VAL A 327 -13.43 3.65 10.12
N ASN A 328 -12.84 4.79 9.71
CA ASN A 328 -11.58 5.31 10.22
C ASN A 328 -11.85 6.55 11.07
N LEU A 329 -11.34 6.53 12.31
CA LEU A 329 -11.39 7.62 13.27
C LEU A 329 -9.94 8.06 13.57
N SER A 330 -9.40 8.98 12.76
CA SER A 330 -8.08 9.57 12.97
C SER A 330 -8.14 10.82 13.85
N LEU A 331 -8.99 10.76 14.86
CA LEU A 331 -9.32 11.85 15.81
C LEU A 331 -9.56 11.28 17.20
N GLY A 332 -9.60 12.14 18.21
CA GLY A 332 -9.88 11.75 19.57
C GLY A 332 -9.71 12.91 20.54
N TYR A 333 -10.01 12.64 21.80
CA TYR A 333 -9.80 13.56 22.91
C TYR A 333 -9.22 12.81 24.12
N ASP A 334 -8.56 13.53 25.01
CA ASP A 334 -7.95 12.94 26.19
C ASP A 334 -9.01 12.34 27.09
N PHE A 335 -8.74 11.14 27.59
CA PHE A 335 -9.64 10.45 28.50
C PHE A 335 -9.58 11.06 29.91
N GLU A 336 -10.75 11.41 30.46
CA GLU A 336 -10.91 11.96 31.80
C GLU A 336 -11.55 10.92 32.73
N PRO A 337 -10.76 10.26 33.58
CA PRO A 337 -11.23 9.17 34.44
C PRO A 337 -12.25 9.62 35.50
N GLU A 338 -12.32 10.91 35.80
CA GLU A 338 -13.29 11.45 36.73
C GLU A 338 -14.73 11.49 36.19
N TRP A 339 -14.89 11.48 34.86
CA TRP A 339 -16.20 11.61 34.22
C TRP A 339 -16.80 10.28 33.80
N PHE A 340 -15.97 9.36 33.33
CA PHE A 340 -16.43 8.08 32.79
C PHE A 340 -15.49 6.95 33.20
N ALA A 341 -16.06 5.75 33.37
CA ALA A 341 -15.24 4.54 33.35
C ALA A 341 -14.59 4.38 31.97
N CYS A 342 -13.38 3.86 31.94
CA CYS A 342 -12.57 3.76 30.71
C CYS A 342 -13.31 2.94 29.64
N GLY A 343 -13.42 3.50 28.43
CA GLY A 343 -14.16 2.88 27.34
C GLY A 343 -15.69 2.97 27.46
N GLN A 344 -16.22 3.71 28.43
CA GLN A 344 -17.66 3.89 28.65
C GLN A 344 -18.14 5.32 28.35
N SER A 345 -17.29 6.15 27.73
CA SER A 345 -17.77 7.43 27.21
C SER A 345 -18.83 7.21 26.13
N PRO A 346 -19.77 8.16 25.94
CA PRO A 346 -20.79 8.01 24.90
C PRO A 346 -20.24 7.66 23.51
N LEU A 347 -19.06 8.22 23.16
CA LEU A 347 -18.42 7.92 21.88
C LEU A 347 -17.89 6.48 21.82
N CYS A 348 -17.25 5.98 22.88
CA CYS A 348 -16.77 4.59 22.94
C CYS A 348 -17.94 3.59 22.85
N VAL A 349 -19.05 3.88 23.55
CA VAL A 349 -20.25 3.04 23.52
C VAL A 349 -20.84 2.98 22.10
N GLU A 350 -20.93 4.10 21.39
CA GLU A 350 -21.43 4.11 20.00
C GLU A 350 -20.49 3.41 19.03
N VAL A 351 -19.18 3.52 19.24
CA VAL A 351 -18.17 2.75 18.47
C VAL A 351 -18.38 1.24 18.66
N ASP A 352 -18.49 0.78 19.90
CA ASP A 352 -18.72 -0.64 20.19
C ASP A 352 -20.06 -1.15 19.65
N ARG A 353 -21.10 -0.28 19.67
CA ARG A 353 -22.40 -0.59 19.07
C ARG A 353 -22.30 -0.79 17.56
N LEU A 354 -21.53 0.08 16.88
CA LEU A 354 -21.32 -0.02 15.44
C LEU A 354 -20.53 -1.28 15.07
N VAL A 355 -19.52 -1.65 15.88
CA VAL A 355 -18.76 -2.90 15.68
C VAL A 355 -19.69 -4.11 15.81
N ARG A 356 -20.55 -4.17 16.84
CA ARG A 356 -21.53 -5.27 17.00
C ARG A 356 -22.53 -5.34 15.85
N ALA A 357 -22.71 -4.26 15.09
CA ALA A 357 -23.55 -4.26 13.88
C ALA A 357 -22.79 -4.71 12.61
N GLY A 358 -21.56 -5.21 12.73
CA GLY A 358 -20.80 -5.81 11.64
C GLY A 358 -19.81 -4.87 10.94
N VAL A 359 -19.59 -3.65 11.45
CA VAL A 359 -18.68 -2.66 10.86
C VAL A 359 -17.35 -2.67 11.59
N VAL A 360 -16.24 -2.74 10.86
CA VAL A 360 -14.91 -2.60 11.45
C VAL A 360 -14.65 -1.13 11.81
N VAL A 361 -14.26 -0.83 13.05
CA VAL A 361 -13.89 0.52 13.46
C VAL A 361 -12.41 0.55 13.84
N VAL A 362 -11.66 1.43 13.17
CA VAL A 362 -10.23 1.67 13.42
C VAL A 362 -10.08 3.07 14.01
N ALA A 363 -9.45 3.15 15.17
CA ALA A 363 -9.24 4.40 15.89
C ALA A 363 -7.75 4.67 16.14
N ALA A 364 -7.33 5.93 16.05
CA ALA A 364 -6.00 6.37 16.46
C ALA A 364 -5.85 6.26 17.99
N ALA A 365 -4.66 5.84 18.46
CA ALA A 365 -4.40 5.72 19.90
C ALA A 365 -4.25 7.10 20.60
N GLY A 366 -3.89 8.13 19.85
CA GLY A 366 -3.56 9.48 20.36
C GLY A 366 -2.06 9.79 20.29
N ASN A 367 -1.71 11.04 20.51
CA ASN A 367 -0.34 11.54 20.40
C ASN A 367 0.22 12.10 21.73
N SER A 368 -0.36 11.68 22.86
CA SER A 368 -0.04 12.17 24.21
C SER A 368 0.98 11.28 24.94
N GLY A 369 1.66 10.35 24.23
CA GLY A 369 2.62 9.41 24.83
C GLY A 369 3.93 10.02 25.31
N TYR A 370 4.16 11.32 25.09
CA TYR A 370 5.32 12.07 25.56
C TYR A 370 4.91 13.49 25.94
N GLY A 371 5.33 13.93 27.11
CA GLY A 371 4.95 15.23 27.66
C GLY A 371 5.85 15.67 28.77
N TYR A 372 5.39 16.62 29.58
CA TYR A 372 6.12 17.16 30.70
C TYR A 372 5.50 16.69 32.03
N GLN A 373 6.33 16.12 32.86
CA GLN A 373 5.96 15.69 34.20
C GLN A 373 6.63 16.61 35.24
N GLN A 374 5.83 17.16 36.15
CA GLN A 374 6.35 17.94 37.27
C GLN A 374 6.56 17.03 38.47
N THR A 375 7.77 17.03 39.01
CA THR A 375 8.10 16.29 40.22
C THR A 375 8.57 17.23 41.33
N ALA A 376 8.29 16.89 42.57
CA ALA A 376 8.68 17.71 43.74
C ALA A 376 10.21 17.89 43.88
N PHE A 377 10.99 16.92 43.39
CA PHE A 377 12.45 16.90 43.57
C PHE A 377 13.25 17.39 42.37
N THR A 378 12.74 17.24 41.16
CA THR A 378 13.52 17.51 39.95
C THR A 378 12.91 18.57 39.04
N GLY A 379 11.81 19.22 39.46
CA GLY A 379 11.08 20.21 38.67
C GLY A 379 10.38 19.57 37.46
N VAL A 380 10.21 20.35 36.37
CA VAL A 380 9.55 19.91 35.14
C VAL A 380 10.55 19.17 34.27
N LYS A 381 10.26 17.91 33.94
CA LYS A 381 11.04 17.07 33.01
C LYS A 381 10.17 16.49 31.91
N ALA A 382 10.73 16.44 30.72
CA ALA A 382 10.12 15.72 29.63
C ALA A 382 10.23 14.20 29.86
N ALA A 383 9.12 13.47 29.71
CA ALA A 383 9.05 12.04 29.98
C ALA A 383 8.06 11.34 29.05
N GLY A 384 8.25 10.04 28.85
CA GLY A 384 7.22 9.17 28.28
C GLY A 384 6.08 8.99 29.28
N LEU A 385 4.85 9.16 28.82
CA LEU A 385 3.65 9.09 29.66
C LEU A 385 2.89 7.80 29.35
N PRO A 386 2.67 6.89 30.32
CA PRO A 386 1.73 5.78 30.19
C PRO A 386 0.28 6.25 30.40
N LEU A 387 -0.71 5.37 30.18
CA LEU A 387 -2.14 5.64 30.39
C LEU A 387 -2.67 6.80 29.53
N THR A 388 -2.15 6.92 28.29
CA THR A 388 -2.45 8.07 27.43
C THR A 388 -3.31 7.71 26.22
N ILE A 389 -3.95 6.54 26.23
CA ILE A 389 -4.88 6.17 25.15
C ILE A 389 -6.08 7.11 25.18
N ASN A 390 -6.35 7.77 24.07
CA ASN A 390 -7.45 8.71 23.90
C ASN A 390 -8.77 7.99 23.63
N ASP A 391 -9.91 8.63 23.92
CA ASP A 391 -11.19 8.21 23.38
C ASP A 391 -11.33 8.70 21.93
N PRO A 392 -11.83 7.86 20.99
CA PRO A 392 -12.45 6.53 21.18
C PRO A 392 -11.48 5.33 21.15
N GLY A 393 -10.17 5.52 21.21
CA GLY A 393 -9.20 4.43 21.28
C GLY A 393 -9.38 3.50 22.47
N ASN A 394 -9.99 3.96 23.56
CA ASN A 394 -10.35 3.13 24.71
C ASN A 394 -11.57 2.21 24.47
N ALA A 395 -12.33 2.37 23.39
CA ALA A 395 -13.43 1.46 23.06
C ALA A 395 -12.92 0.02 22.93
N GLU A 396 -13.67 -0.94 23.49
CA GLU A 396 -13.20 -2.32 23.62
C GLU A 396 -13.06 -3.00 22.25
N LEU A 397 -14.08 -2.83 21.42
CA LEU A 397 -14.19 -3.54 20.13
C LEU A 397 -13.44 -2.82 18.99
N ALA A 398 -13.14 -1.53 19.13
CA ALA A 398 -12.33 -0.81 18.15
C ALA A 398 -10.92 -1.42 18.01
N ILE A 399 -10.36 -1.34 16.80
CA ILE A 399 -8.94 -1.60 16.56
C ILE A 399 -8.18 -0.30 16.80
N THR A 400 -7.48 -0.21 17.91
CA THR A 400 -6.74 1.00 18.30
C THR A 400 -5.30 0.92 17.84
N VAL A 401 -4.87 1.93 17.07
CA VAL A 401 -3.61 1.89 16.34
C VAL A 401 -2.63 2.93 16.87
N GLY A 402 -1.47 2.45 17.36
CA GLY A 402 -0.32 3.27 17.69
C GLY A 402 0.60 3.50 16.50
N SER A 403 1.50 4.47 16.62
CA SER A 403 2.45 4.89 15.59
C SER A 403 3.81 4.22 15.72
N THR A 404 4.42 3.89 14.57
CA THR A 404 5.84 3.49 14.46
C THR A 404 6.52 4.18 13.28
N HIS A 405 7.85 4.02 13.19
CA HIS A 405 8.64 4.56 12.09
C HIS A 405 8.28 3.90 10.74
N ARG A 406 8.18 4.69 9.68
CA ARG A 406 7.71 4.25 8.35
C ARG A 406 8.54 3.15 7.68
N GLU A 407 9.85 3.06 7.97
CA GLU A 407 10.79 2.17 7.27
C GLU A 407 11.51 1.18 8.19
N MET A 408 11.74 1.55 9.45
CA MET A 408 12.56 0.78 10.39
C MET A 408 11.85 0.56 11.73
N PRO A 409 10.64 -0.06 11.74
CA PRO A 409 9.88 -0.28 12.97
C PRO A 409 10.64 -1.17 13.96
N HIS A 410 11.37 -2.19 13.50
CA HIS A 410 12.17 -3.08 14.35
C HIS A 410 13.28 -2.36 15.10
N ARG A 411 13.85 -1.30 14.51
CA ARG A 411 14.92 -0.52 15.14
C ARG A 411 14.38 0.50 16.13
N TYR A 412 13.35 1.23 15.72
CA TYR A 412 12.84 2.38 16.49
C TYR A 412 11.67 2.03 17.41
N GLY A 413 10.93 0.95 17.14
CA GLY A 413 9.74 0.58 17.92
C GLY A 413 8.60 1.56 17.74
N ALA A 414 7.79 1.73 18.80
CA ALA A 414 6.71 2.72 18.82
C ALA A 414 7.27 4.16 18.79
N SER A 415 6.60 5.04 18.06
CA SER A 415 6.93 6.46 18.02
C SER A 415 6.87 7.09 19.42
N PHE A 416 7.79 8.00 19.73
CA PHE A 416 7.88 8.60 21.06
C PHE A 416 6.57 9.29 21.48
N PHE A 417 5.87 9.93 20.54
CA PHE A 417 4.61 10.63 20.76
C PHE A 417 3.39 9.70 20.84
N SER A 418 3.49 8.48 20.30
CA SER A 418 2.35 7.55 20.28
C SER A 418 1.84 7.30 21.70
N SER A 419 0.53 7.48 21.89
CA SER A 419 -0.12 7.14 23.15
C SER A 419 0.09 5.67 23.50
N LYS A 420 0.20 5.40 24.80
CA LYS A 420 0.63 4.11 25.36
C LYS A 420 -0.35 3.65 26.43
N GLY A 421 -0.48 2.33 26.50
CA GLY A 421 -1.26 1.70 27.55
C GLY A 421 -0.57 1.67 28.92
N PRO A 422 -1.18 0.93 29.87
CA PRO A 422 -2.51 0.32 29.74
C PRO A 422 -3.62 1.36 29.57
N THR A 423 -4.84 0.92 29.23
CA THR A 423 -6.03 1.77 29.41
C THR A 423 -6.27 2.06 30.89
N GLY A 424 -7.08 3.05 31.22
CA GLY A 424 -7.39 3.38 32.61
C GLY A 424 -7.97 2.24 33.44
N ASP A 425 -8.57 1.23 32.80
CA ASP A 425 -9.09 0.01 33.41
C ASP A 425 -8.16 -1.22 33.26
N GLY A 426 -6.92 -1.01 32.79
CA GLY A 426 -5.86 -2.04 32.76
C GLY A 426 -5.83 -2.93 31.50
N ARG A 427 -6.68 -2.68 30.48
CA ARG A 427 -6.64 -3.43 29.22
C ARG A 427 -5.39 -3.10 28.39
N ASN A 428 -4.97 -4.05 27.55
CA ASN A 428 -3.86 -3.84 26.63
C ASN A 428 -4.32 -3.00 25.43
N LYS A 429 -3.83 -1.79 25.32
CA LYS A 429 -3.93 -0.89 24.17
C LYS A 429 -2.56 -0.20 24.00
N PRO A 430 -2.18 0.24 22.76
CA PRO A 430 -2.91 0.06 21.52
C PRO A 430 -3.02 -1.43 21.15
N ASP A 431 -3.92 -1.79 20.21
CA ASP A 431 -4.05 -3.16 19.72
C ASP A 431 -2.89 -3.54 18.78
N LEU A 432 -2.51 -2.61 17.88
CA LEU A 432 -1.48 -2.75 16.84
C LEU A 432 -0.67 -1.47 16.68
N LEU A 433 0.50 -1.61 16.03
CA LEU A 433 1.23 -0.49 15.46
C LEU A 433 1.12 -0.48 13.94
N ALA A 434 1.17 0.73 13.37
CA ALA A 434 1.34 0.94 11.94
C ALA A 434 2.24 2.17 11.70
N PRO A 435 2.80 2.34 10.50
CA PRO A 435 3.59 3.50 10.16
C PRO A 435 2.82 4.82 10.38
N GLY A 436 3.40 5.73 11.18
CA GLY A 436 2.79 7.02 11.49
C GLY A 436 3.80 8.17 11.56
N GLU A 437 5.08 7.93 11.26
CA GLU A 437 6.10 8.98 11.19
C GLU A 437 6.47 9.30 9.76
N LYS A 438 6.42 10.61 9.41
CA LYS A 438 6.78 11.14 8.08
C LYS A 438 6.06 10.42 6.94
N ILE A 439 4.77 10.25 7.08
CA ILE A 439 3.92 9.56 6.11
C ILE A 439 3.57 10.52 4.99
N LEU A 440 3.94 10.15 3.77
CA LEU A 440 3.63 10.90 2.56
C LEU A 440 2.22 10.55 2.09
N SER A 441 1.34 11.54 1.98
CA SER A 441 -0.01 11.39 1.45
C SER A 441 -0.55 12.68 0.86
N CYS A 442 -1.81 12.70 0.44
CA CYS A 442 -2.47 13.79 -0.25
C CYS A 442 -2.41 15.11 0.51
N ALA A 443 -2.13 16.20 -0.21
CA ALA A 443 -2.01 17.56 0.32
C ALA A 443 -3.24 18.39 -0.01
N ALA A 444 -3.93 18.91 1.01
CA ALA A 444 -5.07 19.82 0.84
C ALA A 444 -5.07 20.94 1.89
N GLY A 445 -5.92 21.91 1.74
CA GLY A 445 -6.29 22.93 2.71
C GLY A 445 -5.13 23.65 3.40
N ALA A 446 -5.35 24.02 4.65
CA ALA A 446 -4.41 24.78 5.47
C ALA A 446 -3.07 24.03 5.71
N LYS A 447 -3.08 22.70 5.79
CA LYS A 447 -1.85 21.88 5.92
C LYS A 447 -0.93 22.08 4.72
N LYS A 448 -1.48 22.02 3.51
CA LYS A 448 -0.73 22.32 2.27
C LYS A 448 -0.17 23.73 2.28
N GLY A 449 -1.01 24.72 2.61
CA GLY A 449 -0.62 26.14 2.70
C GLY A 449 0.51 26.39 3.71
N GLY A 450 0.46 25.81 4.88
CA GLY A 450 1.48 25.95 5.92
C GLY A 450 2.86 25.40 5.52
N ILE A 451 2.89 24.28 4.80
CA ILE A 451 4.14 23.68 4.30
C ILE A 451 4.75 24.54 3.20
N LEU A 452 3.94 25.04 2.29
CA LEU A 452 4.39 25.92 1.21
C LEU A 452 4.88 27.28 1.72
N ALA A 453 4.26 27.82 2.77
CA ALA A 453 4.74 29.03 3.43
C ALA A 453 6.14 28.84 4.04
N ARG A 454 6.40 27.68 4.68
CA ARG A 454 7.73 27.35 5.22
C ARG A 454 8.78 27.21 4.11
N GLN A 455 8.43 26.64 2.95
CA GLN A 455 9.32 26.57 1.79
C GLN A 455 9.77 27.95 1.31
N ARG A 456 8.85 28.92 1.27
CA ARG A 456 9.13 30.30 0.84
C ARG A 456 10.03 31.04 1.82
N SER A 457 9.84 30.81 3.12
CA SER A 457 10.63 31.47 4.19
C SER A 457 12.08 30.98 4.26
N ALA A 458 12.39 29.78 3.78
CA ALA A 458 13.72 29.17 3.85
C ALA A 458 14.75 29.72 2.82
N GLY A 459 14.38 30.68 1.97
CA GLY A 459 15.28 31.55 1.20
C GLY A 459 16.40 30.90 0.39
N SER A 460 16.25 29.68 -0.13
CA SER A 460 17.32 29.00 -0.89
C SER A 460 17.33 29.44 -2.35
N PRO A 461 18.37 30.16 -2.82
CA PRO A 461 18.43 30.75 -4.16
C PRO A 461 18.49 29.74 -5.31
N SER A 462 18.78 28.49 -5.04
CA SER A 462 19.05 27.45 -6.05
C SER A 462 17.91 26.47 -6.31
N ARG A 463 16.79 26.57 -5.60
CA ARG A 463 15.64 25.66 -5.78
C ARG A 463 14.57 26.30 -6.64
N ARG A 464 14.27 25.66 -7.76
CA ARG A 464 13.18 26.01 -8.68
C ARG A 464 11.90 26.18 -7.88
N GLN A 465 11.31 27.37 -7.89
CA GLN A 465 10.01 27.60 -7.27
C GLN A 465 8.98 26.72 -8.00
N VAL A 466 8.44 25.74 -7.27
CA VAL A 466 7.35 24.91 -7.74
C VAL A 466 6.05 25.63 -7.39
N GLY A 467 5.14 25.75 -8.34
CA GLY A 467 3.83 26.37 -8.10
C GLY A 467 3.01 25.56 -7.08
N ASP A 468 2.27 26.24 -6.24
CA ASP A 468 1.46 25.62 -5.16
C ASP A 468 0.49 24.56 -5.68
N ALA A 469 -0.08 24.74 -6.87
CA ALA A 469 -0.96 23.79 -7.52
C ALA A 469 -0.26 22.46 -7.88
N GLN A 470 1.06 22.47 -8.05
CA GLN A 470 1.84 21.29 -8.44
C GLN A 470 2.24 20.40 -7.25
N VAL A 471 2.23 20.92 -6.01
CA VAL A 471 2.51 20.14 -4.81
C VAL A 471 1.23 19.41 -4.41
N GLN A 472 1.18 18.13 -4.68
CA GLN A 472 0.00 17.28 -4.43
C GLN A 472 0.14 16.38 -3.20
N TYR A 473 1.36 16.23 -2.67
CA TYR A 473 1.63 15.35 -1.53
C TYR A 473 2.48 16.04 -0.47
N VAL A 474 2.22 15.71 0.80
CA VAL A 474 2.97 16.21 1.96
C VAL A 474 3.25 15.10 2.95
N GLU A 475 4.34 15.22 3.72
CA GLU A 475 4.61 14.38 4.88
C GLU A 475 3.90 14.91 6.13
N ASP A 476 3.29 13.99 6.89
CA ASP A 476 2.75 14.26 8.22
C ASP A 476 3.10 13.14 9.20
N SER A 477 2.97 13.39 10.51
CA SER A 477 3.29 12.43 11.56
C SER A 477 2.24 12.45 12.66
N GLY A 478 1.78 11.27 13.07
CA GLY A 478 0.78 11.08 14.10
C GLY A 478 0.18 9.67 14.07
N THR A 479 -0.48 9.26 15.12
CA THR A 479 -1.32 8.06 15.13
C THR A 479 -2.50 8.19 14.15
N SER A 480 -2.88 9.42 13.81
CA SER A 480 -3.83 9.74 12.74
C SER A 480 -3.37 9.28 11.35
N MET A 481 -2.07 9.09 11.12
CA MET A 481 -1.51 8.52 9.91
C MET A 481 -1.33 7.00 10.03
N ALA A 482 -1.18 6.48 11.24
CA ALA A 482 -1.08 5.04 11.49
C ALA A 482 -2.43 4.32 11.32
N ALA A 483 -3.50 4.86 11.87
CA ALA A 483 -4.85 4.27 11.78
C ALA A 483 -5.31 4.00 10.33
N PRO A 484 -5.16 4.92 9.36
CA PRO A 484 -5.56 4.65 7.98
C PRO A 484 -4.72 3.57 7.27
N HIS A 485 -3.49 3.28 7.70
CA HIS A 485 -2.75 2.12 7.21
C HIS A 485 -3.46 0.81 7.57
N VAL A 486 -3.93 0.70 8.80
CA VAL A 486 -4.71 -0.47 9.26
C VAL A 486 -6.07 -0.52 8.57
N SER A 487 -6.77 0.61 8.47
CA SER A 487 -8.04 0.72 7.74
C SER A 487 -7.91 0.23 6.29
N GLY A 488 -6.90 0.71 5.57
CA GLY A 488 -6.65 0.31 4.20
C GLY A 488 -6.17 -1.14 4.07
N ALA A 489 -5.35 -1.64 5.02
CA ALA A 489 -4.95 -3.04 5.05
C ALA A 489 -6.15 -3.97 5.26
N ILE A 490 -7.09 -3.60 6.15
CA ILE A 490 -8.32 -4.37 6.35
C ILE A 490 -9.23 -4.28 5.13
N ALA A 491 -9.37 -3.12 4.49
CA ALA A 491 -10.13 -2.98 3.25
C ALA A 491 -9.55 -3.85 2.12
N ALA A 492 -8.22 -3.91 1.99
CA ALA A 492 -7.55 -4.80 1.06
C ALA A 492 -7.78 -6.28 1.40
N PHE A 493 -7.68 -6.67 2.67
CA PHE A 493 -7.99 -8.02 3.15
C PHE A 493 -9.42 -8.44 2.82
N LEU A 494 -10.41 -7.63 3.17
CA LEU A 494 -11.84 -7.92 2.94
C LEU A 494 -12.21 -8.00 1.45
N SER A 495 -11.41 -7.40 0.56
CA SER A 495 -11.63 -7.49 -0.89
C SER A 495 -11.31 -8.88 -1.46
N VAL A 496 -10.42 -9.62 -0.81
CA VAL A 496 -9.97 -10.97 -1.22
C VAL A 496 -10.49 -12.08 -0.31
N ARG A 497 -10.85 -11.75 0.94
CA ARG A 497 -11.43 -12.65 1.95
C ARG A 497 -12.83 -12.17 2.32
N ARG A 498 -13.74 -12.27 1.36
CA ARG A 498 -15.11 -11.71 1.47
C ARG A 498 -15.94 -12.37 2.55
N GLU A 499 -15.63 -13.60 2.92
CA GLU A 499 -16.25 -14.37 3.99
C GLU A 499 -16.15 -13.69 5.37
N PHE A 500 -15.20 -12.78 5.57
CA PHE A 500 -15.04 -12.02 6.81
C PHE A 500 -15.78 -10.69 6.83
N GLN A 501 -16.45 -10.30 5.74
CA GLN A 501 -17.29 -9.10 5.73
C GLN A 501 -18.42 -9.26 6.74
N GLY A 502 -18.65 -8.26 7.59
CA GLY A 502 -19.62 -8.32 8.68
C GLY A 502 -19.16 -9.07 9.94
N GLN A 503 -17.88 -9.46 10.00
CA GLN A 503 -17.29 -10.17 11.15
C GLN A 503 -16.13 -9.36 11.77
N PRO A 504 -16.37 -8.13 12.28
CA PRO A 504 -15.30 -7.22 12.70
C PRO A 504 -14.44 -7.76 13.84
N GLU A 505 -15.01 -8.48 14.79
CA GLU A 505 -14.27 -9.09 15.91
C GLU A 505 -13.32 -10.19 15.40
N ARG A 506 -13.79 -10.98 14.42
CA ARG A 506 -12.92 -12.00 13.78
C ARG A 506 -11.79 -11.37 12.96
N VAL A 507 -12.10 -10.29 12.24
CA VAL A 507 -11.10 -9.50 11.53
C VAL A 507 -10.08 -8.93 12.50
N LYS A 508 -10.52 -8.32 13.62
CA LYS A 508 -9.62 -7.84 14.68
C LYS A 508 -8.71 -8.96 15.18
N ALA A 509 -9.27 -10.11 15.56
CA ALA A 509 -8.50 -11.24 16.05
C ALA A 509 -7.43 -11.70 15.05
N LEU A 510 -7.78 -11.85 13.76
CA LEU A 510 -6.84 -12.26 12.71
C LEU A 510 -5.68 -11.28 12.53
N PHE A 511 -5.95 -9.98 12.52
CA PHE A 511 -4.90 -8.97 12.39
C PHE A 511 -3.99 -8.93 13.62
N LEU A 512 -4.54 -9.16 14.82
CA LEU A 512 -3.77 -9.22 16.07
C LEU A 512 -2.90 -10.48 16.17
N GLU A 513 -3.43 -11.64 15.80
CA GLU A 513 -2.73 -12.92 15.82
C GLU A 513 -1.57 -12.99 14.81
N ASN A 514 -1.71 -12.27 13.69
CA ASN A 514 -0.73 -12.28 12.60
C ASN A 514 0.15 -11.02 12.54
N ALA A 515 0.08 -10.15 13.54
CA ALA A 515 0.97 -9.01 13.66
C ALA A 515 2.44 -9.45 13.81
N THR A 516 3.36 -8.63 13.29
CA THR A 516 4.79 -8.86 13.46
C THR A 516 5.23 -8.26 14.79
N ASP A 517 5.64 -9.11 15.73
CA ASP A 517 6.20 -8.67 17.01
C ASP A 517 7.49 -7.86 16.78
N LEU A 518 7.57 -6.68 17.38
CA LEU A 518 8.75 -5.82 17.32
C LEU A 518 9.67 -6.01 18.53
N ASP A 519 9.36 -6.98 19.38
CA ASP A 519 10.10 -7.27 20.62
C ASP A 519 10.13 -6.06 21.58
N ARG A 520 8.96 -5.45 21.79
CA ARG A 520 8.74 -4.31 22.69
C ARG A 520 7.61 -4.64 23.68
N ASP A 521 7.55 -3.86 24.76
CA ASP A 521 6.48 -3.98 25.75
C ASP A 521 5.10 -3.81 25.10
N ARG A 522 4.12 -4.60 25.56
CA ARG A 522 2.76 -4.66 25.00
C ARG A 522 2.01 -3.32 25.07
N TYR A 523 2.27 -2.51 26.06
CA TYR A 523 1.66 -1.19 26.19
C TYR A 523 2.20 -0.16 25.19
N PHE A 524 3.34 -0.48 24.56
CA PHE A 524 3.90 0.33 23.46
C PHE A 524 3.48 -0.19 22.09
N GLN A 525 3.52 -1.51 21.86
CA GLN A 525 3.34 -2.08 20.54
C GLN A 525 2.01 -2.83 20.33
N GLY A 526 1.23 -3.09 21.37
CA GLY A 526 0.10 -4.00 21.31
C GLY A 526 0.56 -5.42 20.95
N ARG A 527 0.01 -5.96 19.87
CA ARG A 527 0.45 -7.23 19.27
C ARG A 527 1.61 -7.07 18.28
N GLY A 528 2.02 -5.84 18.00
CA GLY A 528 3.10 -5.52 17.09
C GLY A 528 2.66 -4.77 15.84
N LEU A 529 3.49 -4.81 14.80
CA LEU A 529 3.27 -4.16 13.52
C LEU A 529 2.25 -4.95 12.67
N VAL A 530 1.28 -4.24 12.09
CA VAL A 530 0.34 -4.82 11.13
C VAL A 530 1.07 -5.46 9.94
N ASP A 531 0.67 -6.70 9.58
CA ASP A 531 1.24 -7.47 8.47
C ASP A 531 0.13 -8.04 7.60
N LEU A 532 -0.17 -7.36 6.50
CA LEU A 532 -1.27 -7.73 5.61
C LEU A 532 -1.01 -9.08 4.91
N MET A 533 0.22 -9.33 4.46
CA MET A 533 0.55 -10.59 3.79
C MET A 533 0.34 -11.79 4.70
N ARG A 534 0.86 -11.70 5.92
CA ARG A 534 0.75 -12.78 6.91
C ARG A 534 -0.72 -13.03 7.29
N THR A 535 -1.51 -11.96 7.43
CA THR A 535 -2.94 -12.07 7.72
C THR A 535 -3.72 -12.74 6.59
N ILE A 536 -3.44 -12.41 5.32
CA ILE A 536 -4.11 -13.06 4.17
C ILE A 536 -3.73 -14.54 4.06
N GLN A 537 -2.48 -14.88 4.37
CA GLN A 537 -1.98 -16.27 4.28
C GLN A 537 -2.44 -17.18 5.43
N ALA A 538 -2.91 -16.60 6.53
CA ALA A 538 -3.35 -17.35 7.71
C ALA A 538 -4.77 -17.94 7.59
N VAL A 539 -5.50 -17.59 6.52
CA VAL A 539 -6.90 -18.00 6.30
C VAL A 539 -7.15 -18.43 4.85
#